data_7b55d94e962c53eb02a2fe99859e1428
#
_entry.id   7b55d94e962c53eb02a2fe99859e1428
#
_cell.length_a   1.000
_cell.length_b   1.000
_cell.length_c   1.000
_cell.angle_alpha   90.00
_cell.angle_beta   90.00
_cell.angle_gamma   90.00
#
_symmetry.space_group_name_H-M   'P 1'
#
loop_
_entity.id
_entity.type
_entity.pdbx_description
1 polymer ?
#
loop_
_entity_poly.entity_id
_entity_poly.type
_entity_poly.pdbx_seq_one_letter_code
_entity_poly.pdbx_strand_id
1 'polypeptide(L)'
;MPAGIGIVNRKSASDVITIKTKIIAPDSAKTMVVPKTIFDTGSDSSLVSSNIVKRLELDVDKTNAPDLSGVATKSDTMGTTYGLGISIYDSDNDKTIEDDFMVIKSDKDFLLLGVPWIDRAKAILDCGNRQLSIPISQRKKVTIPISLHKRKTNVTTLHIDSIDLKKIRMMEGL
;
A
#
# COMPACT_ATOMS: atom_id res chain seq x y z
N MET A 1 -31.47 22.04 4.23
CA MET A 1 -30.89 21.79 2.90
C MET A 1 -30.36 20.41 2.78
N PRO A 2 -31.09 19.54 2.14
CA PRO A 2 -30.68 18.13 2.00
C PRO A 2 -29.36 17.94 1.28
N ALA A 3 -28.99 18.83 0.39
CA ALA A 3 -27.77 18.76 -0.41
C ALA A 3 -26.48 18.73 0.43
N GLY A 4 -26.46 19.43 1.55
CA GLY A 4 -25.30 19.41 2.45
C GLY A 4 -25.11 18.06 3.12
N ILE A 5 -26.18 17.39 3.46
CA ILE A 5 -26.17 16.06 4.08
C ILE A 5 -25.64 15.01 3.09
N GLY A 6 -26.05 15.10 1.84
CA GLY A 6 -25.57 14.19 0.80
C GLY A 6 -24.05 14.30 0.57
N ILE A 7 -23.48 15.47 0.74
CA ILE A 7 -22.02 15.67 0.63
C ILE A 7 -21.30 15.02 1.81
N VAL A 8 -21.86 15.10 3.01
CA VAL A 8 -21.29 14.43 4.19
C VAL A 8 -21.27 12.93 4.01
N ASN A 9 -22.32 12.36 3.48
CA ASN A 9 -22.40 10.93 3.23
C ASN A 9 -21.36 10.46 2.20
N ARG A 10 -21.07 11.27 1.20
CA ARG A 10 -20.03 10.95 0.22
C ARG A 10 -18.62 10.96 0.81
N LYS A 11 -18.36 11.75 1.81
CA LYS A 11 -17.07 11.77 2.50
C LYS A 11 -16.81 10.49 3.31
N SER A 12 -17.86 9.81 3.72
CA SER A 12 -17.73 8.54 4.45
C SER A 12 -17.44 7.34 3.55
N ALA A 13 -17.52 7.50 2.24
CA ALA A 13 -17.38 6.42 1.27
C ALA A 13 -15.93 6.17 0.82
N SER A 14 -14.95 6.68 1.52
CA SER A 14 -13.54 6.42 1.22
C SER A 14 -13.11 5.08 1.81
N ASP A 15 -13.63 4.01 1.25
CA ASP A 15 -13.22 2.67 1.63
C ASP A 15 -11.81 2.40 1.10
N VAL A 16 -11.00 1.74 1.91
CA VAL A 16 -9.65 1.34 1.57
C VAL A 16 -9.63 -0.16 1.32
N ILE A 17 -9.08 -0.56 0.19
CA ILE A 17 -8.88 -1.97 -0.12
C ILE A 17 -7.60 -2.44 0.56
N THR A 18 -7.70 -3.51 1.32
CA THR A 18 -6.52 -4.16 1.91
C THR A 18 -6.45 -5.62 1.55
N ILE A 19 -5.23 -6.11 1.50
CA ILE A 19 -4.89 -7.50 1.24
C ILE A 19 -3.84 -7.98 2.24
N LYS A 20 -3.79 -9.28 2.48
CA LYS A 20 -2.73 -9.89 3.28
C LYS A 20 -1.54 -10.18 2.39
N THR A 21 -0.37 -9.72 2.78
CA THR A 21 0.88 -9.96 2.05
C THR A 21 1.99 -10.44 2.99
N LYS A 22 3.06 -10.94 2.41
CA LYS A 22 4.31 -11.25 3.10
C LYS A 22 5.43 -10.46 2.43
N ILE A 23 6.16 -9.69 3.22
CA ILE A 23 7.36 -9.00 2.77
C ILE A 23 8.53 -9.95 2.86
N ILE A 24 9.40 -9.90 1.86
CA ILE A 24 10.66 -10.64 1.81
C ILE A 24 11.78 -9.63 1.58
N ALA A 25 12.68 -9.52 2.56
CA ALA A 25 13.84 -8.65 2.45
C ALA A 25 14.83 -9.20 1.42
N PRO A 26 15.39 -8.35 0.53
CA PRO A 26 16.22 -8.83 -0.58
C PRO A 26 17.53 -9.48 -0.13
N ASP A 27 18.18 -8.95 0.89
CA ASP A 27 19.55 -9.36 1.25
C ASP A 27 19.62 -10.38 2.39
N SER A 28 18.62 -10.40 3.27
CA SER A 28 18.66 -11.24 4.48
C SER A 28 17.67 -12.39 4.48
N ALA A 29 16.78 -12.44 3.49
CA ALA A 29 15.63 -13.35 3.45
C ALA A 29 14.70 -13.25 4.69
N LYS A 30 14.84 -12.24 5.51
CA LYS A 30 13.89 -11.95 6.59
C LYS A 30 12.50 -11.71 6.00
N THR A 31 11.50 -12.23 6.66
CA THR A 31 10.12 -12.10 6.19
C THR A 31 9.21 -11.52 7.27
N MET A 32 8.15 -10.89 6.81
CA MET A 32 7.14 -10.33 7.70
C MET A 32 5.77 -10.38 7.04
N VAL A 33 4.78 -10.87 7.75
CA VAL A 33 3.39 -10.84 7.27
C VAL A 33 2.77 -9.49 7.60
N VAL A 34 2.17 -8.87 6.60
CA VAL A 34 1.41 -7.62 6.76
C VAL A 34 -0.06 -7.92 6.44
N PRO A 35 -0.92 -8.01 7.46
CA PRO A 35 -2.31 -8.45 7.26
C PRO A 35 -3.20 -7.41 6.57
N LYS A 36 -2.82 -6.14 6.62
CA LYS A 36 -3.59 -5.02 6.07
C LYS A 36 -2.73 -4.16 5.14
N THR A 37 -2.23 -4.77 4.09
CA THR A 37 -1.52 -4.05 3.02
C THR A 37 -2.51 -3.30 2.16
N ILE A 38 -2.30 -2.02 1.97
CA ILE A 38 -3.17 -1.17 1.16
C ILE A 38 -2.89 -1.44 -0.31
N PHE A 39 -3.93 -1.74 -1.06
CA PHE A 39 -3.90 -1.89 -2.51
C PHE A 39 -4.55 -0.64 -3.12
N ASP A 40 -3.75 0.22 -3.73
CA ASP A 40 -4.20 1.53 -4.19
C ASP A 40 -3.88 1.75 -5.67
N THR A 41 -4.89 1.56 -6.53
CA THR A 41 -4.78 1.79 -7.97
C THR A 41 -4.60 3.26 -8.34
N GLY A 42 -4.80 4.13 -7.39
CA GLY A 42 -4.63 5.56 -7.56
C GLY A 42 -3.25 6.08 -7.11
N SER A 43 -2.37 5.25 -6.55
CA SER A 43 -1.02 5.66 -6.14
C SER A 43 0.00 5.38 -7.23
N ASP A 44 0.78 6.37 -7.61
CA ASP A 44 1.88 6.23 -8.57
C ASP A 44 3.16 5.64 -7.97
N SER A 45 3.17 5.42 -6.66
CA SER A 45 4.32 4.90 -5.93
C SER A 45 3.89 3.89 -4.88
N SER A 46 4.76 2.95 -4.60
CA SER A 46 4.61 2.03 -3.47
C SER A 46 5.33 2.59 -2.24
N LEU A 47 4.75 2.41 -1.06
CA LEU A 47 5.20 3.03 0.17
C LEU A 47 5.36 1.99 1.28
N VAL A 48 6.38 2.18 2.10
CA VAL A 48 6.63 1.36 3.29
C VAL A 48 7.01 2.23 4.48
N SER A 49 6.54 1.88 5.65
CA SER A 49 6.86 2.63 6.87
C SER A 49 8.29 2.37 7.35
N SER A 50 8.87 3.38 7.98
CA SER A 50 10.18 3.24 8.66
C SER A 50 10.16 2.18 9.75
N ASN A 51 9.01 1.92 10.37
CA ASN A 51 8.88 0.85 11.35
C ASN A 51 9.12 -0.54 10.73
N ILE A 52 8.54 -0.82 9.56
CA ILE A 52 8.80 -2.07 8.83
C ILE A 52 10.26 -2.15 8.38
N VAL A 53 10.79 -1.07 7.84
CA VAL A 53 12.20 -0.98 7.42
C VAL A 53 13.14 -1.34 8.56
N LYS A 54 12.90 -0.79 9.73
CA LYS A 54 13.70 -1.05 10.93
C LYS A 54 13.59 -2.51 11.39
N ARG A 55 12.39 -3.07 11.40
CA ARG A 55 12.16 -4.46 11.82
C ARG A 55 12.79 -5.48 10.88
N LEU A 56 12.79 -5.21 9.60
CA LEU A 56 13.41 -6.06 8.58
C LEU A 56 14.88 -5.72 8.30
N GLU A 57 15.40 -4.68 8.95
CA GLU A 57 16.78 -4.20 8.75
C GLU A 57 17.09 -3.92 7.27
N LEU A 58 16.16 -3.22 6.61
CA LEU A 58 16.30 -2.87 5.21
C LEU A 58 17.24 -1.68 5.02
N ASP A 59 18.01 -1.71 3.97
CA ASP A 59 18.81 -0.56 3.55
C ASP A 59 17.93 0.52 2.94
N VAL A 60 18.24 1.77 3.28
CA VAL A 60 17.52 2.94 2.78
C VAL A 60 18.50 3.86 2.08
N ASP A 61 18.25 4.11 0.82
CA ASP A 61 18.97 5.13 0.05
C ASP A 61 18.39 6.51 0.36
N LYS A 62 19.04 7.23 1.25
CA LYS A 62 18.63 8.57 1.66
C LYS A 62 18.86 9.63 0.60
N THR A 63 19.67 9.34 -0.41
CA THR A 63 19.92 10.26 -1.53
C THR A 63 18.77 10.26 -2.52
N ASN A 64 17.98 9.20 -2.56
CA ASN A 64 16.78 9.08 -3.36
C ASN A 64 15.53 9.20 -2.46
N ALA A 65 15.27 10.41 -2.00
CA ALA A 65 14.07 10.77 -1.26
C ALA A 65 13.21 11.67 -2.16
N PRO A 66 12.38 11.08 -3.03
CA PRO A 66 11.52 11.86 -3.91
C PRO A 66 10.62 12.78 -3.10
N ASP A 67 10.54 14.01 -3.54
CA ASP A 67 9.59 14.96 -2.99
C ASP A 67 8.19 14.50 -3.39
N LEU A 68 7.38 14.12 -2.40
CA LEU A 68 5.95 13.97 -2.59
C LEU A 68 5.36 15.37 -2.76
N SER A 69 5.61 15.95 -3.92
CA SER A 69 5.44 17.39 -4.19
C SER A 69 4.01 17.84 -3.86
N GLY A 70 3.95 18.86 -3.05
CA GLY A 70 2.73 19.58 -2.74
C GLY A 70 1.93 19.07 -1.55
N VAL A 71 2.25 17.92 -0.97
CA VAL A 71 1.40 17.32 0.08
C VAL A 71 2.15 16.72 1.25
N ALA A 72 3.32 16.14 1.05
CA ALA A 72 4.22 15.73 2.12
C ALA A 72 5.38 16.71 2.23
N THR A 73 5.74 17.06 3.42
CA THR A 73 7.00 17.77 3.65
C THR A 73 8.16 16.81 3.40
N LYS A 74 9.30 17.30 2.95
CA LYS A 74 10.52 16.48 2.80
C LYS A 74 10.87 15.68 4.03
N SER A 75 10.38 16.10 5.19
CA SER A 75 10.61 15.42 6.47
C SER A 75 9.84 14.08 6.61
N ASP A 76 8.82 13.84 5.80
CA ASP A 76 8.01 12.62 5.89
C ASP A 76 8.60 11.48 5.06
N THR A 77 9.40 11.79 4.04
CA THR A 77 10.10 10.80 3.21
C THR A 77 11.54 10.64 3.67
N MET A 78 11.95 9.41 3.93
CA MET A 78 13.29 9.10 4.46
C MET A 78 14.25 8.61 3.39
N GLY A 79 13.75 8.23 2.24
CA GLY A 79 14.52 7.65 1.16
C GLY A 79 13.78 6.54 0.45
N THR A 80 14.52 5.70 -0.25
CA THR A 80 13.99 4.57 -1.02
C THR A 80 14.67 3.29 -0.60
N THR A 81 13.90 2.22 -0.45
CA THR A 81 14.41 0.86 -0.31
C THR A 81 14.12 0.07 -1.58
N TYR A 82 15.12 -0.64 -2.08
CA TYR A 82 15.07 -1.28 -3.39
C TYR A 82 14.85 -2.79 -3.29
N GLY A 83 14.15 -3.32 -4.28
CA GLY A 83 14.02 -4.76 -4.49
C GLY A 83 13.25 -5.48 -3.37
N LEU A 84 12.31 -4.81 -2.74
CA LEU A 84 11.51 -5.41 -1.69
C LEU A 84 10.52 -6.40 -2.28
N GLY A 85 10.62 -7.66 -1.93
CA GLY A 85 9.71 -8.71 -2.40
C GLY A 85 8.40 -8.69 -1.65
N ILE A 86 7.31 -8.64 -2.40
CA ILE A 86 5.95 -8.77 -1.84
C ILE A 86 5.34 -10.06 -2.36
N SER A 87 5.09 -10.99 -1.46
CA SER A 87 4.49 -12.28 -1.77
C SER A 87 2.99 -12.28 -1.48
N ILE A 88 2.24 -12.68 -2.49
CA ILE A 88 0.81 -13.00 -2.40
C ILE A 88 0.69 -14.51 -2.48
N TYR A 89 -0.07 -15.11 -1.60
CA TYR A 89 -0.19 -16.56 -1.51
C TYR A 89 -1.58 -17.02 -1.11
N ASP A 90 -1.98 -18.16 -1.65
CA ASP A 90 -3.13 -18.93 -1.21
C ASP A 90 -2.67 -20.29 -0.67
N SER A 91 -3.56 -21.26 -0.54
CA SER A 91 -3.22 -22.61 -0.02
C SER A 91 -2.24 -23.38 -0.93
N ASP A 92 -2.28 -23.14 -2.23
CA ASP A 92 -1.59 -23.96 -3.22
C ASP A 92 -0.50 -23.24 -4.01
N ASN A 93 -0.60 -21.91 -4.07
CA ASN A 93 0.25 -21.10 -4.92
C ASN A 93 0.76 -19.86 -4.20
N ASP A 94 1.91 -19.37 -4.64
CA ASP A 94 2.43 -18.07 -4.25
C ASP A 94 3.05 -17.36 -5.44
N LYS A 95 3.09 -16.05 -5.35
CA LYS A 95 3.78 -15.20 -6.32
C LYS A 95 4.44 -14.04 -5.59
N THR A 96 5.73 -13.87 -5.82
CA THR A 96 6.49 -12.73 -5.30
C THR A 96 6.78 -11.75 -6.41
N ILE A 97 6.49 -10.49 -6.17
CA ILE A 97 6.77 -9.36 -7.06
C ILE A 97 7.69 -8.41 -6.31
N GLU A 98 8.81 -8.07 -6.90
CA GLU A 98 9.74 -7.08 -6.37
C GLU A 98 9.38 -5.68 -6.84
N ASP A 99 9.55 -4.71 -5.96
CA ASP A 99 9.36 -3.30 -6.27
C ASP A 99 10.26 -2.44 -5.38
N ASP A 100 10.42 -1.20 -5.79
CA ASP A 100 11.12 -0.19 -5.00
C ASP A 100 10.10 0.62 -4.22
N PHE A 101 10.37 0.84 -2.95
CA PHE A 101 9.42 1.48 -2.03
C PHE A 101 10.00 2.77 -1.48
N MET A 102 9.20 3.82 -1.52
CA MET A 102 9.50 5.02 -0.76
C MET A 102 9.28 4.76 0.72
N VAL A 103 10.23 5.16 1.54
CA VAL A 103 10.16 4.99 2.99
C VAL A 103 9.55 6.23 3.62
N ILE A 104 8.46 6.03 4.33
CA ILE A 104 7.74 7.09 5.04
C ILE A 104 7.96 6.94 6.54
N LYS A 105 8.23 8.05 7.21
CA LYS A 105 8.40 8.06 8.65
C LYS A 105 7.08 7.71 9.33
N SER A 106 7.06 6.58 10.02
CA SER A 106 5.92 6.10 10.81
C SER A 106 6.37 5.07 11.83
N ASP A 107 5.81 5.13 13.02
CA ASP A 107 6.00 4.15 14.08
C ASP A 107 5.05 2.96 13.98
N LYS A 108 4.15 2.97 13.01
CA LYS A 108 3.22 1.88 12.73
C LYS A 108 3.64 1.10 11.50
N ASP A 109 3.17 -0.14 11.41
CA ASP A 109 3.32 -0.95 10.21
C ASP A 109 2.39 -0.41 9.12
N PHE A 110 3.00 0.05 8.04
CA PHE A 110 2.29 0.60 6.89
C PHE A 110 2.96 0.09 5.62
N LEU A 111 2.16 -0.48 4.74
CA LEU A 111 2.58 -0.93 3.41
C LEU A 111 1.49 -0.58 2.41
N LEU A 112 1.87 0.09 1.34
CA LEU A 112 0.98 0.45 0.25
C LEU A 112 1.58 0.01 -1.08
N LEU A 113 0.79 -0.74 -1.84
CA LEU A 113 1.13 -1.17 -3.19
C LEU A 113 0.46 -0.22 -4.19
N GLY A 114 1.28 0.48 -4.95
CA GLY A 114 0.84 1.41 -5.99
C GLY A 114 0.86 0.80 -7.39
N VAL A 115 0.56 1.61 -8.37
CA VAL A 115 0.46 1.22 -9.78
C VAL A 115 1.69 0.47 -10.30
N PRO A 116 2.94 0.84 -9.97
CA PRO A 116 4.10 0.11 -10.46
C PRO A 116 4.09 -1.36 -10.04
N TRP A 117 3.76 -1.65 -8.77
CA TRP A 117 3.65 -3.02 -8.30
C TRP A 117 2.46 -3.74 -8.93
N ILE A 118 1.32 -3.07 -9.00
CA ILE A 118 0.06 -3.61 -9.55
C ILE A 118 0.25 -3.99 -11.02
N ASP A 119 0.93 -3.16 -11.79
CA ASP A 119 1.22 -3.44 -13.19
C ASP A 119 2.18 -4.62 -13.36
N ARG A 120 3.26 -4.68 -12.60
CA ARG A 120 4.18 -5.82 -12.62
C ARG A 120 3.52 -7.12 -12.24
N ALA A 121 2.62 -7.07 -11.26
CA ALA A 121 1.88 -8.23 -10.81
C ALA A 121 0.83 -8.70 -11.82
N LYS A 122 0.45 -7.86 -12.78
CA LYS A 122 -0.70 -8.10 -13.66
C LYS A 122 -1.96 -8.41 -12.85
N ALA A 123 -2.14 -7.65 -11.78
CA ALA A 123 -3.20 -7.88 -10.80
C ALA A 123 -4.57 -7.63 -11.41
N ILE A 124 -5.51 -8.51 -11.10
CA ILE A 124 -6.92 -8.40 -11.49
C ILE A 124 -7.74 -8.22 -10.21
N LEU A 125 -8.32 -7.05 -10.07
CA LEU A 125 -9.18 -6.72 -8.94
C LEU A 125 -10.64 -6.97 -9.29
N ASP A 126 -11.26 -7.90 -8.60
CA ASP A 126 -12.70 -8.20 -8.71
C ASP A 126 -13.39 -7.70 -7.44
N CYS A 127 -13.87 -6.47 -7.50
CA CYS A 127 -14.56 -5.86 -6.37
C CYS A 127 -15.90 -6.55 -6.06
N GLY A 128 -16.58 -7.06 -7.07
CA GLY A 128 -17.87 -7.73 -6.91
C GLY A 128 -17.77 -8.99 -6.10
N ASN A 129 -16.75 -9.80 -6.34
CA ASN A 129 -16.48 -11.05 -5.63
C ASN A 129 -15.48 -10.89 -4.47
N ARG A 130 -15.01 -9.68 -4.22
CA ARG A 130 -14.04 -9.39 -3.16
C ARG A 130 -12.76 -10.21 -3.29
N GLN A 131 -12.19 -10.25 -4.48
CA GLN A 131 -11.00 -11.04 -4.80
C GLN A 131 -9.96 -10.23 -5.55
N LEU A 132 -8.71 -10.58 -5.31
CA LEU A 132 -7.55 -10.17 -6.10
C LEU A 132 -6.90 -11.41 -6.68
N SER A 133 -6.65 -11.43 -7.99
CA SER A 133 -5.96 -12.51 -8.66
C SER A 133 -4.69 -12.02 -9.33
N ILE A 134 -3.62 -12.82 -9.23
CA ILE A 134 -2.35 -12.54 -9.87
C ILE A 134 -1.95 -13.78 -10.67
N PRO A 135 -1.68 -13.65 -11.98
CA PRO A 135 -1.28 -14.77 -12.81
C PRO A 135 0.14 -15.24 -12.44
N ILE A 136 0.33 -16.54 -12.37
CA ILE A 136 1.64 -17.17 -12.20
C ILE A 136 2.12 -17.69 -13.56
N SER A 137 1.20 -18.26 -14.34
CA SER A 137 1.42 -18.76 -15.69
C SER A 137 0.12 -18.64 -16.49
N GLN A 138 0.14 -19.08 -17.74
CA GLN A 138 -1.07 -19.04 -18.57
C GLN A 138 -2.27 -19.79 -17.97
N ARG A 139 -2.02 -20.79 -17.11
CA ARG A 139 -3.06 -21.65 -16.53
C ARG A 139 -3.17 -21.58 -15.01
N LYS A 140 -2.24 -20.88 -14.36
CA LYS A 140 -2.20 -20.79 -12.90
C LYS A 140 -2.27 -19.34 -12.45
N LYS A 141 -3.03 -19.10 -11.41
CA LYS A 141 -3.12 -17.83 -10.72
C LYS A 141 -3.19 -18.05 -9.22
N VAL A 142 -2.73 -17.10 -8.46
CA VAL A 142 -3.03 -17.00 -7.03
C VAL A 142 -4.23 -16.08 -6.87
N THR A 143 -5.19 -16.48 -6.04
CA THR A 143 -6.38 -15.69 -5.75
C THR A 143 -6.52 -15.54 -4.25
N ILE A 144 -6.65 -14.31 -3.80
CA ILE A 144 -6.78 -13.98 -2.38
C ILE A 144 -8.02 -13.09 -2.15
N PRO A 145 -8.61 -13.15 -0.94
CA PRO A 145 -9.68 -12.24 -0.59
C PRO A 145 -9.15 -10.82 -0.40
N ILE A 146 -9.99 -9.84 -0.71
CA ILE A 146 -9.76 -8.45 -0.33
C ILE A 146 -10.70 -8.05 0.80
N SER A 147 -10.27 -7.09 1.59
CA SER A 147 -11.11 -6.46 2.62
C SER A 147 -11.34 -5.01 2.27
N LEU A 148 -12.56 -4.54 2.51
CA LEU A 148 -12.89 -3.12 2.43
C LEU A 148 -13.01 -2.57 3.85
N HIS A 149 -12.21 -1.57 4.14
CA HIS A 149 -12.22 -0.90 5.43
C HIS A 149 -12.81 0.48 5.29
N LYS A 150 -13.93 0.72 5.98
CA LYS A 150 -14.45 2.07 6.11
C LYS A 150 -13.52 2.90 6.99
N ARG A 151 -13.15 4.06 6.52
CA ARG A 151 -12.43 5.00 7.34
C ARG A 151 -13.28 5.41 8.52
N LYS A 152 -12.78 5.15 9.72
CA LYS A 152 -13.37 5.72 10.93
C LYS A 152 -13.15 7.23 10.89
N THR A 153 -14.22 7.98 11.00
CA THR A 153 -14.23 9.45 10.99
C THR A 153 -13.71 10.08 12.29
N ASN A 154 -13.24 9.30 13.24
CA ASN A 154 -12.67 9.83 14.47
C ASN A 154 -11.31 10.48 14.22
N VAL A 155 -11.29 11.78 14.36
CA VAL A 155 -10.13 12.65 14.14
C VAL A 155 -8.91 12.20 14.95
N THR A 156 -9.13 11.64 16.12
CA THR A 156 -8.06 11.19 17.03
C THR A 156 -7.35 9.90 16.61
N THR A 157 -7.96 9.09 15.75
CA THR A 157 -7.35 7.86 15.22
C THR A 157 -6.76 8.04 13.84
N LEU A 158 -6.86 9.22 13.32
CA LEU A 158 -6.47 9.58 11.96
C LEU A 158 -5.04 10.05 11.88
N HIS A 159 -4.14 9.59 12.67
CA HIS A 159 -2.87 10.19 12.59
C HIS A 159 -2.20 9.95 11.24
N ILE A 160 -1.34 9.08 11.15
CA ILE A 160 -0.45 9.01 10.00
C ILE A 160 -1.16 8.39 8.80
N ASP A 161 -1.93 7.34 9.02
CA ASP A 161 -2.50 6.56 7.91
C ASP A 161 -3.48 7.34 7.04
N SER A 162 -4.32 8.18 7.64
CA SER A 162 -5.29 8.94 6.85
C SER A 162 -4.72 10.23 6.27
N ILE A 163 -3.74 10.83 6.92
CA ILE A 163 -3.03 11.98 6.39
C ILE A 163 -2.23 11.55 5.17
N ASP A 164 -1.50 10.45 5.26
CA ASP A 164 -0.68 9.94 4.17
C ASP A 164 -1.53 9.53 2.97
N LEU A 165 -2.64 8.85 3.19
CA LEU A 165 -3.57 8.49 2.12
C LEU A 165 -4.23 9.70 1.46
N LYS A 166 -4.59 10.72 2.25
CA LYS A 166 -5.08 11.97 1.67
C LYS A 166 -4.03 12.66 0.84
N LYS A 167 -2.81 12.71 1.33
CA LYS A 167 -1.67 13.29 0.62
C LYS A 167 -1.44 12.57 -0.70
N ILE A 168 -1.41 11.27 -0.69
CA ILE A 168 -1.22 10.44 -1.88
C ILE A 168 -2.35 10.71 -2.89
N ARG A 169 -3.60 10.71 -2.46
CA ARG A 169 -4.74 10.96 -3.35
C ARG A 169 -4.77 12.38 -3.90
N MET A 170 -4.34 13.36 -3.13
CA MET A 170 -4.23 14.74 -3.64
C MET A 170 -3.15 14.89 -4.71
N MET A 171 -2.08 14.13 -4.62
CA MET A 171 -1.06 14.10 -5.66
C MET A 171 -1.58 13.56 -7.00
N GLU A 172 -2.55 12.66 -6.96
CA GLU A 172 -3.13 12.03 -8.14
C GLU A 172 -4.26 12.84 -8.77
N GLY A 173 -4.96 13.62 -7.98
CA GLY A 173 -6.05 14.49 -8.43
C GLY A 173 -5.60 15.79 -9.06
N LEU A 174 -4.33 16.02 -9.05
CA LEU A 174 -3.71 17.20 -9.62
C LEU A 174 -3.10 16.93 -10.99
#